data_0acdb71176805d3b151d480327cfd7c2
#
_entry.id   0acdb71176805d3b151d480327cfd7c2
#
_cell.length_a   1.000
_cell.length_b   1.000
_cell.length_c   1.000
_cell.angle_alpha   90.00
_cell.angle_beta   90.00
_cell.angle_gamma   90.00
#
_symmetry.space_group_name_H-M   'P 1'
#
loop_
_entity.id
_entity.type
_entity.pdbx_description
1 polymer ?
#
loop_
_entity_poly.entity_id
_entity_poly.type
_entity_poly.pdbx_seq_one_letter_code
_entity_poly.pdbx_strand_id
1 'polypeptide(L)'
;MRGSRIAPTMLLILMTGILSARGQAPPSELARQHLESGIQFYEQQRYKQALNDFQIIVSSMGDTEYADDALLHIGQYYLEVEEDPVQSQKHFQALLERYPTGDKAPGAYYYLGMVSLRSNLAAGGVDDAMANFQRVIRLYPQSPYVAAALAATGAALERSHRWEEAIGAYFRVISEHPQSAWAPEAQLAIGRSTARQGNPVQAMIELQQVRNLYPESEEAKHALDFLTLLFRLYGSPELGQPTTFQVDSRFRPAMADGFKNVQSIRLSATGVHVLEEGRQRVLNFDRSGKLVSTQSAADPKGLSVDARGTMMLANKNGLVIDGTPLALTIPEENGPKQLENITAGVRDRLGDLYVYDDGEKRILRFDPQGKLKGSFPDSSQRQVLRMDMDPSGNLVVLEEKDRSITAYSPTGARVGHIEKRGATWEFKKPVDVAIDAAGYVYVLDEDLAQLGVFDPSYQFVTLLSRQSLGGGTLEKPITLDVDRSGDLYVYDDKAQSIIRLH
;
A
#
# COMPACT_ATOMS: atom_id res chain seq x y z
N MET A 1 68.13 -5.34 90.02
CA MET A 1 69.30 -4.87 89.20
C MET A 1 68.95 -5.00 87.74
N ARG A 2 69.03 -3.85 87.13
CA ARG A 2 69.05 -3.63 85.68
C ARG A 2 68.10 -4.46 84.79
N GLY A 3 67.03 -3.82 84.44
CA GLY A 3 66.15 -3.97 83.36
C GLY A 3 66.77 -3.64 82.00
N SER A 4 66.33 -4.34 80.96
CA SER A 4 66.51 -3.87 79.60
C SER A 4 65.13 -3.86 78.94
N ARG A 5 64.72 -2.71 78.51
CA ARG A 5 63.48 -2.46 77.71
C ARG A 5 63.77 -2.91 76.30
N ILE A 6 62.90 -3.79 75.74
CA ILE A 6 62.88 -4.08 74.33
C ILE A 6 61.63 -3.34 73.75
N ALA A 7 61.88 -2.45 72.85
CA ALA A 7 60.85 -1.73 72.10
C ALA A 7 60.13 -2.61 71.08
N PRO A 8 58.83 -2.49 70.88
CA PRO A 8 58.17 -3.25 69.83
C PRO A 8 58.37 -2.59 68.47
N THR A 9 58.93 -3.34 67.56
CA THR A 9 59.08 -3.00 66.12
C THR A 9 57.73 -3.02 65.48
N MET A 10 57.25 -1.88 65.01
CA MET A 10 56.01 -1.65 64.30
C MET A 10 56.17 -2.21 62.85
N LEU A 11 55.57 -3.35 62.54
CA LEU A 11 55.55 -3.93 61.23
C LEU A 11 54.50 -3.17 60.38
N LEU A 12 55.00 -2.30 59.50
CA LEU A 12 54.17 -1.56 58.55
C LEU A 12 53.82 -2.54 57.41
N ILE A 13 52.59 -3.12 57.43
CA ILE A 13 52.03 -3.88 56.35
C ILE A 13 51.58 -2.90 55.30
N LEU A 14 52.37 -2.77 54.20
CA LEU A 14 51.92 -2.14 52.96
C LEU A 14 50.81 -3.02 52.35
N MET A 15 49.57 -2.66 52.59
CA MET A 15 48.47 -3.12 51.73
C MET A 15 48.59 -2.41 50.38
N THR A 16 49.29 -3.04 49.46
CA THR A 16 49.11 -2.71 48.04
C THR A 16 47.70 -3.16 47.64
N GLY A 17 46.75 -2.17 47.60
CA GLY A 17 45.46 -2.37 47.01
C GLY A 17 45.63 -2.73 45.54
N ILE A 18 45.37 -3.96 45.23
CA ILE A 18 45.10 -4.40 43.86
C ILE A 18 43.74 -3.78 43.54
N LEU A 19 43.74 -2.58 42.91
CA LEU A 19 42.62 -2.15 42.10
C LEU A 19 42.50 -3.18 41.02
N SER A 20 41.59 -4.13 41.18
CA SER A 20 41.10 -4.95 40.10
C SER A 20 40.53 -3.95 39.06
N ALA A 21 41.30 -3.68 38.02
CA ALA A 21 40.77 -3.14 36.80
C ALA A 21 39.64 -4.13 36.39
N ARG A 22 38.40 -3.71 36.59
CA ARG A 22 37.28 -4.35 35.88
C ARG A 22 37.63 -4.24 34.40
N GLY A 23 38.16 -5.30 33.81
CA GLY A 23 38.43 -5.35 32.40
C GLY A 23 37.11 -4.98 31.67
N GLN A 24 37.17 -3.97 30.84
CA GLN A 24 36.08 -3.70 29.91
C GLN A 24 35.84 -4.99 29.13
N ALA A 25 34.58 -5.35 28.92
CA ALA A 25 34.23 -6.50 28.10
C ALA A 25 34.90 -6.36 26.71
N PRO A 26 35.33 -7.46 26.10
CA PRO A 26 35.92 -7.41 24.74
C PRO A 26 35.00 -6.65 23.78
N PRO A 27 35.53 -5.92 22.79
CA PRO A 27 34.71 -5.17 21.83
C PRO A 27 33.60 -5.98 21.18
N SER A 28 33.85 -7.26 20.88
CA SER A 28 32.84 -8.17 20.32
C SER A 28 31.70 -8.46 21.30
N GLU A 29 31.99 -8.65 22.59
CA GLU A 29 30.94 -8.88 23.61
C GLU A 29 30.11 -7.61 23.84
N LEU A 30 30.73 -6.43 23.82
CA LEU A 30 29.99 -5.15 23.91
C LEU A 30 29.14 -4.91 22.67
N ALA A 31 29.67 -5.22 21.47
CA ALA A 31 28.91 -5.10 20.23
C ALA A 31 27.69 -6.04 20.23
N ARG A 32 27.85 -7.27 20.72
CA ARG A 32 26.74 -8.22 20.88
C ARG A 32 25.64 -7.65 21.80
N GLN A 33 26.04 -7.10 22.97
CA GLN A 33 25.10 -6.51 23.93
C GLN A 33 24.34 -5.32 23.34
N HIS A 34 25.03 -4.43 22.62
CA HIS A 34 24.38 -3.33 21.92
C HIS A 34 23.46 -3.80 20.81
N LEU A 35 23.85 -4.85 20.06
CA LEU A 35 23.00 -5.41 19.01
C LEU A 35 21.70 -5.99 19.59
N GLU A 36 21.80 -6.82 20.63
CA GLU A 36 20.65 -7.39 21.33
C GLU A 36 19.74 -6.32 21.92
N SER A 37 20.31 -5.31 22.58
CA SER A 37 19.58 -4.16 23.12
C SER A 37 18.89 -3.38 22.00
N GLY A 38 19.59 -3.10 20.91
CA GLY A 38 19.04 -2.38 19.74
C GLY A 38 17.89 -3.12 19.11
N ILE A 39 17.99 -4.45 18.90
CA ILE A 39 16.91 -5.29 18.39
C ILE A 39 15.70 -5.23 19.33
N GLN A 40 15.92 -5.38 20.64
CA GLN A 40 14.84 -5.32 21.61
C GLN A 40 14.13 -3.96 21.61
N PHE A 41 14.88 -2.85 21.52
CA PHE A 41 14.28 -1.52 21.38
C PHE A 41 13.50 -1.37 20.08
N TYR A 42 13.98 -1.93 18.98
CA TYR A 42 13.31 -1.89 17.68
C TYR A 42 11.95 -2.62 17.75
N GLU A 43 11.91 -3.81 18.33
CA GLU A 43 10.68 -4.58 18.55
C GLU A 43 9.67 -3.84 19.45
N GLN A 44 10.16 -3.07 20.43
CA GLN A 44 9.34 -2.21 21.29
C GLN A 44 8.95 -0.89 20.64
N GLN A 45 9.25 -0.66 19.36
CA GLN A 45 9.04 0.59 18.62
C GLN A 45 9.77 1.80 19.22
N ARG A 46 10.80 1.57 20.03
CA ARG A 46 11.69 2.59 20.61
C ARG A 46 12.84 2.88 19.65
N TYR A 47 12.49 3.28 18.46
CA TYR A 47 13.38 3.34 17.30
C TYR A 47 14.63 4.21 17.50
N LYS A 48 14.51 5.37 18.16
CA LYS A 48 15.68 6.24 18.41
C LYS A 48 16.72 5.60 19.31
N GLN A 49 16.30 4.77 20.28
CA GLN A 49 17.20 4.04 21.17
C GLN A 49 17.86 2.88 20.44
N ALA A 50 17.09 2.15 19.61
CA ALA A 50 17.62 1.12 18.73
C ALA A 50 18.71 1.68 17.80
N LEU A 51 18.40 2.80 17.12
CA LEU A 51 19.34 3.47 16.22
C LEU A 51 20.64 3.88 16.93
N ASN A 52 20.54 4.41 18.16
CA ASN A 52 21.71 4.78 18.94
C ASN A 52 22.62 3.57 19.23
N ASP A 53 22.05 2.45 19.66
CA ASP A 53 22.81 1.23 19.93
C ASP A 53 23.51 0.70 18.66
N PHE A 54 22.81 0.65 17.52
CA PHE A 54 23.42 0.25 16.25
C PHE A 54 24.51 1.22 15.80
N GLN A 55 24.36 2.52 15.97
CA GLN A 55 25.37 3.54 15.65
C GLN A 55 26.63 3.42 16.52
N ILE A 56 26.51 3.05 17.80
CA ILE A 56 27.65 2.78 18.69
C ILE A 56 28.49 1.61 18.13
N ILE A 57 27.84 0.53 17.67
CA ILE A 57 28.54 -0.61 17.06
C ILE A 57 29.33 -0.14 15.85
N VAL A 58 28.65 0.51 14.88
CA VAL A 58 29.27 0.92 13.61
C VAL A 58 30.42 1.90 13.80
N SER A 59 30.30 2.83 14.77
CA SER A 59 31.31 3.88 15.01
C SER A 59 32.49 3.46 15.87
N SER A 60 32.27 2.58 16.85
CA SER A 60 33.27 2.26 17.89
C SER A 60 33.73 0.79 17.86
N MET A 61 33.00 -0.10 17.20
CA MET A 61 33.23 -1.54 17.17
C MET A 61 33.08 -2.11 15.75
N GLY A 62 33.41 -1.31 14.71
CA GLY A 62 33.22 -1.65 13.30
C GLY A 62 34.06 -2.83 12.80
N ASP A 63 35.04 -3.30 13.57
CA ASP A 63 35.84 -4.47 13.25
C ASP A 63 35.30 -5.78 13.85
N THR A 64 34.13 -5.71 14.51
CA THR A 64 33.46 -6.87 15.10
C THR A 64 32.53 -7.55 14.10
N GLU A 65 32.22 -8.84 14.33
CA GLU A 65 31.30 -9.64 13.56
C GLU A 65 29.85 -9.14 13.62
N TYR A 66 29.52 -8.18 14.45
CA TYR A 66 28.17 -7.59 14.65
C TYR A 66 27.98 -6.28 13.90
N ALA A 67 29.02 -5.79 13.23
CA ALA A 67 28.98 -4.45 12.63
C ALA A 67 28.15 -4.42 11.32
N ASP A 68 28.14 -5.52 10.55
CA ASP A 68 27.28 -5.64 9.37
C ASP A 68 25.80 -5.84 9.76
N ASP A 69 25.49 -6.56 10.87
CA ASP A 69 24.15 -6.58 11.46
C ASP A 69 23.66 -5.17 11.78
N ALA A 70 24.47 -4.39 12.49
CA ALA A 70 24.12 -3.03 12.87
C ALA A 70 23.86 -2.13 11.64
N LEU A 71 24.71 -2.22 10.61
CA LEU A 71 24.49 -1.47 9.36
C LEU A 71 23.21 -1.90 8.63
N LEU A 72 22.89 -3.21 8.64
CA LEU A 72 21.65 -3.71 8.07
C LEU A 72 20.43 -3.09 8.78
N HIS A 73 20.42 -3.13 10.13
CA HIS A 73 19.33 -2.56 10.92
C HIS A 73 19.19 -1.04 10.78
N ILE A 74 20.30 -0.31 10.67
CA ILE A 74 20.26 1.14 10.39
C ILE A 74 19.62 1.40 9.03
N GLY A 75 20.02 0.63 7.99
CA GLY A 75 19.41 0.73 6.66
C GLY A 75 17.91 0.44 6.68
N GLN A 76 17.47 -0.59 7.40
CA GLN A 76 16.07 -0.93 7.61
C GLN A 76 15.30 0.21 8.32
N TYR A 77 15.88 0.76 9.39
CA TYR A 77 15.29 1.90 10.10
C TYR A 77 14.97 3.07 9.17
N TYR A 78 15.94 3.48 8.33
CA TYR A 78 15.69 4.57 7.37
C TYR A 78 14.68 4.19 6.29
N LEU A 79 14.59 2.92 5.91
CA LEU A 79 13.63 2.47 4.91
C LEU A 79 12.20 2.39 5.44
N GLU A 80 12.04 1.87 6.66
CA GLU A 80 10.74 1.43 7.20
C GLU A 80 10.12 2.44 8.17
N VAL A 81 10.96 3.19 8.91
CA VAL A 81 10.52 4.09 9.98
C VAL A 81 10.59 5.55 9.55
N GLU A 82 11.76 5.99 9.03
CA GLU A 82 11.94 7.38 8.56
C GLU A 82 11.45 7.57 7.12
N GLU A 83 11.19 6.48 6.40
CA GLU A 83 10.80 6.49 4.98
C GLU A 83 11.79 7.30 4.11
N ASP A 84 13.09 7.27 4.47
CA ASP A 84 14.18 7.93 3.75
C ASP A 84 15.00 6.91 2.92
N PRO A 85 14.63 6.69 1.66
CA PRO A 85 15.33 5.73 0.80
C PRO A 85 16.77 6.13 0.49
N VAL A 86 17.11 7.42 0.56
CA VAL A 86 18.48 7.89 0.26
C VAL A 86 19.42 7.50 1.39
N GLN A 87 19.04 7.73 2.64
CA GLN A 87 19.84 7.30 3.80
C GLN A 87 19.88 5.76 3.88
N SER A 88 18.76 5.10 3.65
CA SER A 88 18.70 3.64 3.60
C SER A 88 19.69 3.06 2.59
N GLN A 89 19.68 3.55 1.34
CA GLN A 89 20.60 3.14 0.30
C GLN A 89 22.06 3.30 0.72
N LYS A 90 22.40 4.44 1.32
CA LYS A 90 23.76 4.74 1.80
C LYS A 90 24.26 3.70 2.80
N HIS A 91 23.41 3.28 3.75
CA HIS A 91 23.81 2.31 4.76
C HIS A 91 23.95 0.90 4.21
N PHE A 92 23.07 0.46 3.30
CA PHE A 92 23.25 -0.84 2.64
C PHE A 92 24.46 -0.88 1.72
N GLN A 93 24.76 0.22 1.01
CA GLN A 93 26.00 0.32 0.22
C GLN A 93 27.24 0.28 1.11
N ALA A 94 27.24 1.01 2.23
CA ALA A 94 28.35 0.97 3.20
C ALA A 94 28.56 -0.44 3.79
N LEU A 95 27.49 -1.21 4.01
CA LEU A 95 27.58 -2.61 4.41
C LEU A 95 28.33 -3.44 3.35
N LEU A 96 27.92 -3.35 2.11
CA LEU A 96 28.51 -4.12 1.01
C LEU A 96 29.96 -3.71 0.70
N GLU A 97 30.31 -2.43 0.90
CA GLU A 97 31.67 -1.93 0.72
C GLU A 97 32.62 -2.41 1.83
N ARG A 98 32.16 -2.40 3.08
CA ARG A 98 32.96 -2.77 4.25
C ARG A 98 33.01 -4.27 4.49
N TYR A 99 31.88 -4.96 4.24
CA TYR A 99 31.68 -6.38 4.55
C TYR A 99 31.15 -7.16 3.33
N PRO A 100 31.89 -7.18 2.19
CA PRO A 100 31.39 -7.76 0.94
C PRO A 100 31.10 -9.26 1.00
N THR A 101 31.73 -9.95 1.96
CA THR A 101 31.54 -11.39 2.21
C THR A 101 30.84 -11.69 3.52
N GLY A 102 30.33 -10.66 4.21
CA GLY A 102 29.55 -10.77 5.45
C GLY A 102 28.26 -11.56 5.23
N ASP A 103 27.77 -12.19 6.28
CA ASP A 103 26.53 -12.97 6.24
C ASP A 103 25.28 -12.10 6.05
N LYS A 104 25.39 -10.78 6.25
CA LYS A 104 24.34 -9.78 5.99
C LYS A 104 24.35 -9.21 4.57
N ALA A 105 25.35 -9.51 3.76
CA ALA A 105 25.41 -9.04 2.37
C ALA A 105 24.18 -9.42 1.54
N PRO A 106 23.58 -10.63 1.61
CA PRO A 106 22.35 -10.95 0.90
C PRO A 106 21.15 -10.10 1.37
N GLY A 107 21.07 -9.78 2.66
CA GLY A 107 20.06 -8.85 3.19
C GLY A 107 20.23 -7.44 2.62
N ALA A 108 21.46 -6.94 2.55
CA ALA A 108 21.74 -5.63 1.97
C ALA A 108 21.35 -5.55 0.49
N TYR A 109 21.63 -6.57 -0.33
CA TYR A 109 21.16 -6.62 -1.72
C TYR A 109 19.63 -6.68 -1.81
N TYR A 110 18.98 -7.49 -0.97
CA TYR A 110 17.53 -7.55 -0.93
C TYR A 110 16.91 -6.16 -0.65
N TYR A 111 17.38 -5.49 0.40
CA TYR A 111 16.87 -4.16 0.76
C TYR A 111 17.25 -3.07 -0.24
N LEU A 112 18.39 -3.14 -0.91
CA LEU A 112 18.70 -2.25 -2.04
C LEU A 112 17.71 -2.42 -3.17
N GLY A 113 17.26 -3.64 -3.47
CA GLY A 113 16.18 -3.90 -4.40
C GLY A 113 14.86 -3.24 -3.94
N MET A 114 14.52 -3.37 -2.65
CA MET A 114 13.34 -2.73 -2.07
C MET A 114 13.43 -1.20 -2.11
N VAL A 115 14.60 -0.62 -1.86
CA VAL A 115 14.86 0.83 -1.99
C VAL A 115 14.65 1.27 -3.44
N SER A 116 15.17 0.52 -4.43
CA SER A 116 14.98 0.84 -5.85
C SER A 116 13.51 0.86 -6.25
N LEU A 117 12.70 -0.06 -5.74
CA LEU A 117 11.25 -0.07 -5.96
C LEU A 117 10.54 1.13 -5.33
N ARG A 118 11.05 1.69 -4.22
CA ARG A 118 10.47 2.87 -3.56
C ARG A 118 10.93 4.18 -4.20
N SER A 119 12.20 4.27 -4.59
CA SER A 119 12.81 5.54 -5.01
C SER A 119 12.51 5.92 -6.46
N ASN A 120 12.31 4.95 -7.36
CA ASN A 120 12.40 5.23 -8.79
C ASN A 120 11.47 4.36 -9.65
N LEU A 121 10.17 4.49 -9.43
CA LEU A 121 9.15 3.83 -10.27
C LEU A 121 9.17 4.31 -11.73
N ALA A 122 9.73 5.49 -11.99
CA ALA A 122 9.60 6.15 -13.28
C ALA A 122 10.73 5.87 -14.28
N ALA A 123 11.93 5.47 -13.85
CA ALA A 123 13.06 5.32 -14.77
C ALA A 123 14.06 4.26 -14.28
N GLY A 124 13.78 2.99 -14.55
CA GLY A 124 14.73 1.91 -14.29
C GLY A 124 14.70 1.29 -12.89
N GLY A 125 13.88 1.80 -11.97
CA GLY A 125 13.84 1.29 -10.59
C GLY A 125 13.42 -0.18 -10.48
N VAL A 126 12.61 -0.68 -11.40
CA VAL A 126 12.26 -2.09 -11.47
C VAL A 126 13.44 -2.93 -11.94
N ASP A 127 14.18 -2.50 -12.95
CA ASP A 127 15.33 -3.24 -13.46
C ASP A 127 16.47 -3.25 -12.44
N ASP A 128 16.73 -2.13 -11.75
CA ASP A 128 17.70 -2.04 -10.65
C ASP A 128 17.31 -2.94 -9.47
N ALA A 129 16.04 -2.97 -9.13
CA ALA A 129 15.52 -3.87 -8.10
C ALA A 129 15.72 -5.34 -8.48
N MET A 130 15.34 -5.72 -9.69
CA MET A 130 15.52 -7.07 -10.21
C MET A 130 17.00 -7.47 -10.24
N ALA A 131 17.90 -6.55 -10.63
CA ALA A 131 19.33 -6.82 -10.60
C ALA A 131 19.84 -7.13 -9.19
N ASN A 132 19.36 -6.39 -8.18
CA ASN A 132 19.73 -6.63 -6.78
C ASN A 132 19.12 -7.95 -6.25
N PHE A 133 17.87 -8.25 -6.53
CA PHE A 133 17.26 -9.53 -6.16
C PHE A 133 17.96 -10.71 -6.83
N GLN A 134 18.37 -10.58 -8.11
CA GLN A 134 19.13 -11.61 -8.79
C GLN A 134 20.51 -11.85 -8.16
N ARG A 135 21.16 -10.82 -7.60
CA ARG A 135 22.41 -11.01 -6.83
C ARG A 135 22.17 -11.91 -5.62
N VAL A 136 21.08 -11.68 -4.86
CA VAL A 136 20.71 -12.56 -3.74
C VAL A 136 20.55 -14.00 -4.22
N ILE A 137 19.74 -14.22 -5.25
CA ILE A 137 19.37 -15.56 -5.74
C ILE A 137 20.59 -16.31 -6.29
N ARG A 138 21.49 -15.62 -7.02
CA ARG A 138 22.62 -16.27 -7.70
C ARG A 138 23.86 -16.41 -6.83
N LEU A 139 24.18 -15.38 -6.03
CA LEU A 139 25.40 -15.35 -5.24
C LEU A 139 25.23 -16.01 -3.87
N TYR A 140 24.01 -16.02 -3.37
CA TYR A 140 23.70 -16.51 -2.01
C TYR A 140 22.53 -17.50 -2.00
N PRO A 141 22.58 -18.62 -2.76
CA PRO A 141 21.42 -19.50 -2.97
C PRO A 141 20.93 -20.20 -1.69
N GLN A 142 21.71 -20.19 -0.62
CA GLN A 142 21.35 -20.75 0.68
C GLN A 142 20.89 -19.67 1.68
N SER A 143 20.82 -18.42 1.27
CA SER A 143 20.40 -17.33 2.15
C SER A 143 18.88 -17.40 2.44
N PRO A 144 18.45 -17.06 3.67
CA PRO A 144 17.05 -16.92 4.01
C PRO A 144 16.33 -15.84 3.18
N TYR A 145 17.07 -14.92 2.57
CA TYR A 145 16.53 -13.88 1.69
C TYR A 145 16.15 -14.36 0.28
N VAL A 146 16.48 -15.59 -0.12
CA VAL A 146 16.21 -16.06 -1.50
C VAL A 146 14.70 -16.10 -1.79
N ALA A 147 13.90 -16.68 -0.90
CA ALA A 147 12.45 -16.74 -1.07
C ALA A 147 11.82 -15.33 -1.12
N ALA A 148 12.28 -14.42 -0.25
CA ALA A 148 11.86 -13.02 -0.25
C ALA A 148 12.26 -12.31 -1.55
N ALA A 149 13.47 -12.54 -2.05
CA ALA A 149 13.94 -11.95 -3.31
C ALA A 149 13.17 -12.45 -4.53
N LEU A 150 12.82 -13.75 -4.56
CA LEU A 150 11.95 -14.32 -5.60
C LEU A 150 10.55 -13.71 -5.56
N ALA A 151 9.94 -13.62 -4.37
CA ALA A 151 8.62 -13.01 -4.20
C ALA A 151 8.63 -11.52 -4.60
N ALA A 152 9.66 -10.76 -4.19
CA ALA A 152 9.84 -9.37 -4.56
C ALA A 152 10.09 -9.19 -6.07
N THR A 153 10.78 -10.13 -6.73
CA THR A 153 10.92 -10.16 -8.18
C THR A 153 9.56 -10.31 -8.86
N GLY A 154 8.72 -11.25 -8.39
CA GLY A 154 7.35 -11.41 -8.87
C GLY A 154 6.54 -10.12 -8.73
N ALA A 155 6.57 -9.48 -7.56
CA ALA A 155 5.87 -8.23 -7.31
C ALA A 155 6.37 -7.06 -8.19
N ALA A 156 7.67 -6.99 -8.47
CA ALA A 156 8.24 -6.00 -9.39
C ALA A 156 7.76 -6.21 -10.83
N LEU A 157 7.67 -7.47 -11.26
CA LEU A 157 7.17 -7.86 -12.58
C LEU A 157 5.67 -7.59 -12.73
N GLU A 158 4.85 -7.86 -11.69
CA GLU A 158 3.42 -7.47 -11.67
C GLU A 158 3.23 -5.97 -11.92
N ARG A 159 4.05 -5.14 -11.24
CA ARG A 159 4.00 -3.67 -11.40
C ARG A 159 4.37 -3.21 -12.82
N SER A 160 5.13 -4.03 -13.55
CA SER A 160 5.50 -3.80 -14.95
C SER A 160 4.55 -4.49 -15.93
N HIS A 161 3.41 -5.03 -15.46
CA HIS A 161 2.44 -5.81 -16.24
C HIS A 161 3.04 -7.04 -16.96
N ARG A 162 4.17 -7.56 -16.46
CA ARG A 162 4.85 -8.76 -16.97
C ARG A 162 4.32 -10.00 -16.24
N TRP A 163 3.03 -10.28 -16.40
CA TRP A 163 2.29 -11.26 -15.60
C TRP A 163 2.84 -12.67 -15.68
N GLU A 164 3.19 -13.15 -16.88
CA GLU A 164 3.72 -14.50 -17.08
C GLU A 164 5.06 -14.68 -16.34
N GLU A 165 5.93 -13.70 -16.42
CA GLU A 165 7.22 -13.74 -15.73
C GLU A 165 7.05 -13.61 -14.20
N ALA A 166 6.07 -12.83 -13.76
CA ALA A 166 5.70 -12.73 -12.34
C ALA A 166 5.25 -14.10 -11.80
N ILE A 167 4.33 -14.77 -12.52
CA ILE A 167 3.89 -16.13 -12.19
C ILE A 167 5.10 -17.08 -12.10
N GLY A 168 6.04 -17.00 -13.05
CA GLY A 168 7.25 -17.82 -13.02
C GLY A 168 8.12 -17.58 -11.79
N ALA A 169 8.27 -16.32 -11.37
CA ALA A 169 9.02 -15.97 -10.16
C ALA A 169 8.33 -16.48 -8.87
N TYR A 170 7.02 -16.30 -8.76
CA TYR A 170 6.23 -16.82 -7.64
C TYR A 170 6.19 -18.35 -7.60
N PHE A 171 6.09 -19.01 -8.75
CA PHE A 171 6.14 -20.47 -8.83
C PHE A 171 7.47 -21.01 -8.29
N ARG A 172 8.59 -20.32 -8.50
CA ARG A 172 9.86 -20.68 -7.89
C ARG A 172 9.85 -20.59 -6.37
N VAL A 173 9.16 -19.60 -5.78
CA VAL A 173 8.99 -19.55 -4.31
C VAL A 173 8.32 -20.83 -3.82
N ILE A 174 7.25 -21.26 -4.46
CA ILE A 174 6.47 -22.42 -4.02
C ILE A 174 7.24 -23.72 -4.24
N SER A 175 7.92 -23.87 -5.38
CA SER A 175 8.61 -25.09 -5.74
C SER A 175 9.96 -25.26 -5.04
N GLU A 176 10.73 -24.17 -4.85
CA GLU A 176 12.07 -24.21 -4.27
C GLU A 176 12.04 -23.95 -2.75
N HIS A 177 11.03 -23.19 -2.24
CA HIS A 177 10.92 -22.78 -0.83
C HIS A 177 9.49 -22.93 -0.26
N PRO A 178 8.85 -24.13 -0.35
CA PRO A 178 7.44 -24.32 -0.01
C PRO A 178 7.10 -24.06 1.46
N GLN A 179 8.10 -24.08 2.34
CA GLN A 179 7.95 -23.83 3.78
C GLN A 179 8.29 -22.38 4.17
N SER A 180 8.62 -21.53 3.22
CA SER A 180 8.92 -20.13 3.51
C SER A 180 7.63 -19.37 3.88
N ALA A 181 7.77 -18.32 4.69
CA ALA A 181 6.67 -17.40 4.98
C ALA A 181 6.10 -16.70 3.73
N TRP A 182 6.83 -16.74 2.62
CA TRP A 182 6.43 -16.13 1.33
C TRP A 182 5.60 -17.06 0.44
N ALA A 183 5.54 -18.36 0.76
CA ALA A 183 4.85 -19.32 -0.10
C ALA A 183 3.33 -19.10 -0.20
N PRO A 184 2.59 -18.79 0.87
CA PRO A 184 1.16 -18.48 0.79
C PRO A 184 0.88 -17.25 -0.09
N GLU A 185 1.62 -16.14 0.11
CA GLU A 185 1.47 -14.93 -0.70
C GLU A 185 1.87 -15.19 -2.16
N ALA A 186 2.91 -15.97 -2.41
CA ALA A 186 3.29 -16.34 -3.78
C ALA A 186 2.19 -17.12 -4.50
N GLN A 187 1.53 -18.08 -3.84
CA GLN A 187 0.40 -18.82 -4.41
C GLN A 187 -0.81 -17.90 -4.66
N LEU A 188 -1.11 -17.00 -3.75
CA LEU A 188 -2.16 -15.99 -3.91
C LEU A 188 -1.84 -15.07 -5.10
N ALA A 189 -0.58 -14.62 -5.21
CA ALA A 189 -0.12 -13.76 -6.29
C ALA A 189 -0.18 -14.45 -7.66
N ILE A 190 0.08 -15.77 -7.74
CA ILE A 190 -0.14 -16.55 -8.97
C ILE A 190 -1.61 -16.46 -9.40
N GLY A 191 -2.55 -16.71 -8.49
CA GLY A 191 -3.98 -16.61 -8.79
C GLY A 191 -4.37 -15.22 -9.29
N ARG A 192 -3.87 -14.20 -8.61
CA ARG A 192 -4.12 -12.79 -8.96
C ARG A 192 -3.53 -12.42 -10.33
N SER A 193 -2.29 -12.80 -10.61
CA SER A 193 -1.63 -12.53 -11.90
C SER A 193 -2.29 -13.30 -13.04
N THR A 194 -2.75 -14.52 -12.79
CA THR A 194 -3.51 -15.35 -13.77
C THR A 194 -4.84 -14.71 -14.14
N ALA A 195 -5.55 -14.13 -13.16
CA ALA A 195 -6.78 -13.37 -13.43
C ALA A 195 -6.50 -12.14 -14.31
N ARG A 196 -5.42 -11.42 -14.03
CA ARG A 196 -4.99 -10.25 -14.80
C ARG A 196 -4.53 -10.55 -16.21
N GLN A 197 -4.12 -11.79 -16.47
CA GLN A 197 -3.89 -12.28 -17.83
C GLN A 197 -5.19 -12.58 -18.62
N GLY A 198 -6.37 -12.39 -18.00
CA GLY A 198 -7.65 -12.72 -18.61
C GLY A 198 -8.03 -14.21 -18.51
N ASN A 199 -7.45 -14.96 -17.58
CA ASN A 199 -7.72 -16.38 -17.36
C ASN A 199 -8.45 -16.62 -16.02
N PRO A 200 -9.70 -16.13 -15.84
CA PRO A 200 -10.38 -16.16 -14.54
C PRO A 200 -10.67 -17.59 -14.04
N VAL A 201 -10.92 -18.55 -14.93
CA VAL A 201 -11.17 -19.95 -14.53
C VAL A 201 -9.90 -20.59 -13.96
N GLN A 202 -8.75 -20.39 -14.61
CA GLN A 202 -7.47 -20.87 -14.08
C GLN A 202 -7.11 -20.15 -12.78
N ALA A 203 -7.38 -18.85 -12.71
CA ALA A 203 -7.17 -18.07 -11.48
C ALA A 203 -7.96 -18.64 -10.29
N MET A 204 -9.22 -19.05 -10.50
CA MET A 204 -10.02 -19.70 -9.45
C MET A 204 -9.38 -21.01 -8.98
N ILE A 205 -8.76 -21.78 -9.87
CA ILE A 205 -8.03 -23.01 -9.51
C ILE A 205 -6.81 -22.66 -8.64
N GLU A 206 -6.01 -21.67 -9.06
CA GLU A 206 -4.82 -21.24 -8.31
C GLU A 206 -5.18 -20.67 -6.91
N LEU A 207 -6.25 -19.90 -6.83
CA LEU A 207 -6.74 -19.35 -5.56
C LEU A 207 -7.27 -20.46 -4.63
N GLN A 208 -7.90 -21.51 -5.19
CA GLN A 208 -8.31 -22.67 -4.39
C GLN A 208 -7.09 -23.43 -3.84
N GLN A 209 -5.96 -23.45 -4.57
CA GLN A 209 -4.71 -24.03 -4.07
C GLN A 209 -4.18 -23.31 -2.82
N VAL A 210 -4.32 -21.98 -2.71
CA VAL A 210 -3.95 -21.25 -1.48
C VAL A 210 -4.67 -21.84 -0.28
N ARG A 211 -5.99 -22.05 -0.41
CA ARG A 211 -6.84 -22.60 0.68
C ARG A 211 -6.53 -24.06 1.00
N ASN A 212 -6.12 -24.82 0.00
CA ASN A 212 -5.79 -26.24 0.18
C ASN A 212 -4.41 -26.44 0.82
N LEU A 213 -3.42 -25.63 0.41
CA LEU A 213 -2.03 -25.80 0.85
C LEU A 213 -1.72 -25.00 2.13
N TYR A 214 -2.39 -23.87 2.32
CA TYR A 214 -2.11 -22.94 3.42
C TYR A 214 -3.40 -22.50 4.15
N PRO A 215 -4.24 -23.43 4.63
CA PRO A 215 -5.60 -23.14 5.11
C PRO A 215 -5.65 -22.17 6.30
N GLU A 216 -4.59 -22.11 7.12
CA GLU A 216 -4.52 -21.27 8.31
C GLU A 216 -3.89 -19.88 8.04
N SER A 217 -3.47 -19.60 6.80
CA SER A 217 -2.87 -18.33 6.44
C SER A 217 -3.92 -17.23 6.24
N GLU A 218 -3.52 -15.97 6.39
CA GLU A 218 -4.38 -14.83 6.03
C GLU A 218 -4.64 -14.79 4.53
N GLU A 219 -3.68 -15.27 3.72
CA GLU A 219 -3.81 -15.38 2.27
C GLU A 219 -4.93 -16.33 1.85
N ALA A 220 -5.23 -17.36 2.64
CA ALA A 220 -6.37 -18.24 2.39
C ALA A 220 -7.72 -17.52 2.51
N LYS A 221 -7.82 -16.56 3.42
CA LYS A 221 -9.00 -15.70 3.53
C LYS A 221 -9.12 -14.75 2.35
N HIS A 222 -8.02 -14.10 1.96
CA HIS A 222 -7.96 -13.25 0.77
C HIS A 222 -8.26 -14.03 -0.51
N ALA A 223 -7.79 -15.28 -0.61
CA ALA A 223 -8.12 -16.15 -1.73
C ALA A 223 -9.61 -16.47 -1.81
N LEU A 224 -10.29 -16.68 -0.66
CA LEU A 224 -11.73 -16.88 -0.62
C LEU A 224 -12.51 -15.66 -1.10
N ASP A 225 -12.12 -14.47 -0.65
CA ASP A 225 -12.75 -13.22 -1.10
C ASP A 225 -12.62 -13.06 -2.61
N PHE A 226 -11.41 -13.29 -3.14
CA PHE A 226 -11.17 -13.20 -4.57
C PHE A 226 -11.87 -14.30 -5.38
N LEU A 227 -11.93 -15.52 -4.88
CA LEU A 227 -12.73 -16.59 -5.46
C LEU A 227 -14.20 -16.21 -5.57
N THR A 228 -14.75 -15.63 -4.50
CA THR A 228 -16.16 -15.17 -4.47
C THR A 228 -16.41 -14.11 -5.57
N LEU A 229 -15.50 -13.15 -5.69
CA LEU A 229 -15.55 -12.14 -6.74
C LEU A 229 -15.52 -12.76 -8.14
N LEU A 230 -14.51 -13.59 -8.46
CA LEU A 230 -14.39 -14.22 -9.76
C LEU A 230 -15.59 -15.11 -10.07
N PHE A 231 -16.10 -15.83 -9.07
CA PHE A 231 -17.30 -16.65 -9.25
C PHE A 231 -18.52 -15.81 -9.59
N ARG A 232 -18.70 -14.65 -8.96
CA ARG A 232 -19.79 -13.70 -9.29
C ARG A 232 -19.68 -13.16 -10.70
N LEU A 233 -18.47 -12.88 -11.18
CA LEU A 233 -18.26 -12.30 -12.51
C LEU A 233 -18.29 -13.34 -13.63
N TYR A 234 -17.83 -14.58 -13.36
CA TYR A 234 -17.60 -15.59 -14.41
C TYR A 234 -18.22 -16.96 -14.12
N GLY A 235 -18.71 -17.21 -12.90
CA GLY A 235 -19.09 -18.55 -12.43
C GLY A 235 -20.45 -19.07 -12.88
N SER A 236 -21.18 -18.33 -13.70
CA SER A 236 -22.46 -18.78 -14.28
C SER A 236 -22.39 -18.91 -15.81
N PRO A 237 -21.45 -19.72 -16.36
CA PRO A 237 -21.32 -19.88 -17.79
C PRO A 237 -22.52 -20.59 -18.44
N GLU A 238 -23.27 -21.40 -17.67
CA GLU A 238 -24.41 -22.19 -18.19
C GLU A 238 -25.66 -21.32 -18.43
N LEU A 239 -25.74 -20.13 -17.82
CA LEU A 239 -26.93 -19.28 -17.91
C LEU A 239 -26.76 -18.04 -18.78
N GLY A 240 -25.57 -17.71 -19.24
CA GLY A 240 -25.32 -16.53 -20.09
C GLY A 240 -25.75 -15.20 -19.47
N GLN A 241 -26.01 -15.17 -18.16
CA GLN A 241 -26.42 -13.99 -17.41
C GLN A 241 -25.48 -13.77 -16.23
N PRO A 242 -25.07 -12.51 -16.00
CA PRO A 242 -24.31 -12.15 -14.81
C PRO A 242 -25.11 -12.48 -13.55
N THR A 243 -24.44 -12.89 -12.51
CA THR A 243 -25.02 -13.12 -11.17
C THR A 243 -25.76 -11.87 -10.73
N THR A 244 -26.99 -12.03 -10.27
CA THR A 244 -27.76 -10.89 -9.73
C THR A 244 -27.28 -10.58 -8.34
N PHE A 245 -26.94 -9.32 -8.09
CA PHE A 245 -26.65 -8.81 -6.76
C PHE A 245 -27.93 -8.64 -5.98
N GLN A 246 -27.95 -9.05 -4.71
CA GLN A 246 -29.09 -8.91 -3.83
C GLN A 246 -28.83 -7.83 -2.78
N VAL A 247 -29.88 -7.14 -2.35
CA VAL A 247 -29.80 -6.15 -1.27
C VAL A 247 -29.56 -6.84 0.06
N ASP A 248 -28.46 -6.50 0.76
CA ASP A 248 -28.27 -6.94 2.13
C ASP A 248 -29.18 -6.17 3.08
N SER A 249 -30.29 -6.79 3.46
CA SER A 249 -31.27 -6.20 4.36
C SER A 249 -30.76 -5.96 5.80
N ARG A 250 -29.60 -6.52 6.16
CA ARG A 250 -28.96 -6.33 7.47
C ARG A 250 -28.15 -5.04 7.53
N PHE A 251 -27.65 -4.56 6.38
CA PHE A 251 -26.96 -3.28 6.28
C PHE A 251 -27.98 -2.15 6.17
N ARG A 252 -28.14 -1.37 7.22
CA ARG A 252 -29.15 -0.30 7.30
C ARG A 252 -28.56 0.98 7.86
N PRO A 253 -27.76 1.72 7.07
CA PRO A 253 -27.26 3.01 7.52
C PRO A 253 -28.44 3.98 7.62
N ALA A 254 -28.76 4.37 8.84
CA ALA A 254 -29.85 5.29 9.11
C ALA A 254 -29.32 6.61 9.68
N MET A 255 -29.81 7.70 9.12
CA MET A 255 -29.64 9.05 9.63
C MET A 255 -30.99 9.62 10.01
N ALA A 256 -31.14 10.08 11.26
CA ALA A 256 -32.41 10.63 11.76
C ALA A 256 -32.89 11.87 10.97
N ASP A 257 -31.95 12.62 10.41
CA ASP A 257 -32.16 13.85 9.64
C ASP A 257 -31.88 13.67 8.12
N GLY A 258 -31.78 12.41 7.66
CA GLY A 258 -31.45 12.06 6.28
C GLY A 258 -30.02 12.47 5.85
N PHE A 259 -29.67 12.21 4.61
CA PHE A 259 -28.41 12.69 4.01
C PHE A 259 -28.65 14.02 3.27
N LYS A 260 -27.58 14.85 3.12
CA LYS A 260 -27.70 16.12 2.40
C LYS A 260 -26.50 16.34 1.51
N ASN A 261 -26.71 16.27 0.19
CA ASN A 261 -25.67 16.45 -0.82
C ASN A 261 -24.45 15.56 -0.57
N VAL A 262 -24.65 14.24 -0.64
CA VAL A 262 -23.57 13.26 -0.56
C VAL A 262 -22.72 13.37 -1.83
N GLN A 263 -21.41 13.53 -1.67
CA GLN A 263 -20.46 13.61 -2.77
C GLN A 263 -19.81 12.26 -3.09
N SER A 264 -19.49 11.51 -2.06
CA SER A 264 -18.85 10.20 -2.23
C SER A 264 -19.05 9.30 -1.01
N ILE A 265 -19.02 8.01 -1.26
CA ILE A 265 -18.82 6.97 -0.26
C ILE A 265 -17.50 6.28 -0.52
N ARG A 266 -16.77 5.90 0.53
CA ARG A 266 -15.54 5.11 0.44
C ARG A 266 -15.48 4.09 1.57
N LEU A 267 -14.85 2.96 1.29
CA LEU A 267 -14.74 1.83 2.20
C LEU A 267 -13.35 1.76 2.82
N SER A 268 -13.31 1.38 4.08
CA SER A 268 -12.09 0.94 4.76
C SER A 268 -12.30 -0.45 5.34
N ALA A 269 -11.27 -1.03 5.95
CA ALA A 269 -11.41 -2.28 6.68
C ALA A 269 -12.45 -2.20 7.80
N THR A 270 -12.65 -1.02 8.38
CA THR A 270 -13.52 -0.80 9.55
C THR A 270 -14.95 -0.39 9.22
N GLY A 271 -15.22 0.12 8.02
CA GLY A 271 -16.56 0.56 7.68
C GLY A 271 -16.71 1.40 6.42
N VAL A 272 -17.77 2.18 6.40
CA VAL A 272 -18.18 3.04 5.28
C VAL A 272 -18.04 4.51 5.68
N HIS A 273 -17.32 5.27 4.87
CA HIS A 273 -17.10 6.71 5.05
C HIS A 273 -17.94 7.47 4.01
N VAL A 274 -18.71 8.43 4.45
CA VAL A 274 -19.62 9.21 3.61
C VAL A 274 -19.25 10.67 3.68
N LEU A 275 -18.90 11.26 2.55
CA LEU A 275 -18.70 12.70 2.43
C LEU A 275 -20.01 13.41 2.18
N GLU A 276 -20.47 14.17 3.15
CA GLU A 276 -21.67 14.99 3.08
C GLU A 276 -21.29 16.47 2.95
N GLU A 277 -21.20 16.95 1.71
CA GLU A 277 -20.82 18.35 1.43
C GLU A 277 -21.86 19.32 2.00
N GLY A 278 -23.15 19.00 1.87
CA GLY A 278 -24.23 19.88 2.30
C GLY A 278 -24.27 20.21 3.79
N ARG A 279 -23.57 19.41 4.62
CA ARG A 279 -23.36 19.68 6.06
C ARG A 279 -21.89 19.74 6.44
N GLN A 280 -21.00 19.79 5.48
CA GLN A 280 -19.54 19.91 5.66
C GLN A 280 -18.99 18.91 6.68
N ARG A 281 -19.26 17.61 6.45
CA ARG A 281 -18.87 16.55 7.38
C ARG A 281 -18.58 15.23 6.67
N VAL A 282 -17.79 14.39 7.33
CA VAL A 282 -17.65 12.97 7.01
C VAL A 282 -18.34 12.16 8.08
N LEU A 283 -19.21 11.26 7.65
CA LEU A 283 -19.92 10.31 8.50
C LEU A 283 -19.22 8.96 8.41
N ASN A 284 -18.92 8.36 9.54
CA ASN A 284 -18.24 7.06 9.61
C ASN A 284 -19.20 6.01 10.18
N PHE A 285 -19.56 5.04 9.35
CA PHE A 285 -20.41 3.91 9.72
C PHE A 285 -19.56 2.65 9.85
N ASP A 286 -19.91 1.75 10.76
CA ASP A 286 -19.33 0.42 10.81
C ASP A 286 -19.91 -0.49 9.69
N ARG A 287 -19.41 -1.72 9.60
CA ARG A 287 -19.85 -2.71 8.60
C ARG A 287 -21.32 -3.17 8.76
N SER A 288 -21.97 -2.86 9.86
CA SER A 288 -23.41 -3.10 10.07
C SER A 288 -24.29 -1.93 9.62
N GLY A 289 -23.70 -0.78 9.29
CA GLY A 289 -24.41 0.46 8.96
C GLY A 289 -24.71 1.33 10.18
N LYS A 290 -24.15 1.05 11.36
CA LYS A 290 -24.30 1.91 12.54
C LYS A 290 -23.34 3.08 12.46
N LEU A 291 -23.84 4.30 12.67
CA LEU A 291 -23.00 5.50 12.77
C LEU A 291 -22.08 5.41 13.98
N VAL A 292 -20.76 5.47 13.75
CA VAL A 292 -19.70 5.41 14.77
C VAL A 292 -19.24 6.79 15.15
N SER A 293 -19.00 7.66 14.16
CA SER A 293 -18.52 9.03 14.40
C SER A 293 -18.89 9.98 13.28
N THR A 294 -18.83 11.27 13.60
CA THR A 294 -19.01 12.37 12.64
C THR A 294 -17.81 13.30 12.77
N GLN A 295 -17.17 13.61 11.65
CA GLN A 295 -16.02 14.51 11.58
C GLN A 295 -16.39 15.75 10.76
N SER A 296 -16.12 16.94 11.28
CA SER A 296 -16.28 18.18 10.52
C SER A 296 -15.26 18.25 9.39
N ALA A 297 -15.70 18.76 8.25
CA ALA A 297 -14.88 18.89 7.04
C ALA A 297 -15.16 20.26 6.40
N ALA A 298 -14.20 21.17 6.43
CA ALA A 298 -14.34 22.49 5.84
C ALA A 298 -14.18 22.44 4.32
N ASP A 299 -15.17 22.96 3.59
CA ASP A 299 -15.20 23.02 2.11
C ASP A 299 -14.77 21.70 1.43
N PRO A 300 -15.34 20.55 1.79
CA PRO A 300 -14.88 19.26 1.30
C PRO A 300 -15.25 19.10 -0.18
N LYS A 301 -14.32 18.58 -0.99
CA LYS A 301 -14.51 18.38 -2.44
C LYS A 301 -14.38 16.92 -2.86
N GLY A 302 -13.56 16.14 -2.19
CA GLY A 302 -13.36 14.73 -2.50
C GLY A 302 -12.91 13.94 -1.29
N LEU A 303 -13.29 12.68 -1.24
CA LEU A 303 -12.88 11.71 -0.23
C LEU A 303 -12.29 10.49 -0.91
N SER A 304 -11.15 10.04 -0.45
CA SER A 304 -10.56 8.76 -0.82
C SER A 304 -10.05 8.00 0.41
N VAL A 305 -9.90 6.70 0.27
CA VAL A 305 -9.31 5.82 1.28
C VAL A 305 -8.29 4.95 0.58
N ASP A 306 -7.04 4.97 1.04
CA ASP A 306 -5.99 4.17 0.43
C ASP A 306 -6.04 2.68 0.86
N ALA A 307 -5.18 1.85 0.26
CA ALA A 307 -5.11 0.42 0.57
C ALA A 307 -4.72 0.11 2.03
N ARG A 308 -4.16 1.07 2.77
CA ARG A 308 -3.83 0.97 4.20
C ARG A 308 -5.00 1.38 5.10
N GLY A 309 -6.08 1.91 4.51
CA GLY A 309 -7.22 2.46 5.23
C GLY A 309 -7.04 3.93 5.64
N THR A 310 -6.01 4.60 5.15
CA THR A 310 -5.78 6.04 5.40
C THR A 310 -6.81 6.87 4.66
N MET A 311 -7.55 7.68 5.39
CA MET A 311 -8.57 8.57 4.82
C MET A 311 -7.94 9.89 4.37
N MET A 312 -8.22 10.28 3.14
CA MET A 312 -7.80 11.57 2.58
C MET A 312 -9.01 12.38 2.14
N LEU A 313 -9.06 13.61 2.59
CA LEU A 313 -10.09 14.58 2.24
C LEU A 313 -9.45 15.71 1.42
N ALA A 314 -9.90 15.86 0.19
CA ALA A 314 -9.56 17.01 -0.63
C ALA A 314 -10.46 18.19 -0.28
N ASN A 315 -9.91 19.38 -0.14
CA ASN A 315 -10.65 20.61 0.09
C ASN A 315 -9.99 21.79 -0.65
N LYS A 316 -10.61 22.95 -0.57
CA LYS A 316 -10.12 24.16 -1.25
C LYS A 316 -8.65 24.49 -0.90
N ASN A 317 -8.18 24.20 0.31
CA ASN A 317 -6.89 24.68 0.80
C ASN A 317 -5.78 23.61 0.82
N GLY A 318 -6.05 22.37 0.37
CA GLY A 318 -5.09 21.27 0.37
C GLY A 318 -5.72 19.91 0.62
N LEU A 319 -4.94 19.00 1.17
CA LEU A 319 -5.39 17.69 1.63
C LEU A 319 -5.45 17.66 3.15
N VAL A 320 -6.37 16.85 3.69
CA VAL A 320 -6.39 16.44 5.10
C VAL A 320 -6.22 14.93 5.12
N ILE A 321 -5.13 14.44 5.69
CA ILE A 321 -4.80 13.02 5.77
C ILE A 321 -4.95 12.57 7.23
N ASP A 322 -5.87 11.65 7.49
CA ASP A 322 -6.24 11.19 8.85
C ASP A 322 -6.39 12.35 9.85
N GLY A 323 -7.06 13.42 9.41
CA GLY A 323 -7.31 14.61 10.21
C GLY A 323 -6.16 15.62 10.27
N THR A 324 -4.99 15.31 9.67
CA THR A 324 -3.82 16.21 9.63
C THR A 324 -3.80 16.99 8.31
N PRO A 325 -3.86 18.34 8.35
CA PRO A 325 -3.76 19.14 7.13
C PRO A 325 -2.37 19.05 6.49
N LEU A 326 -2.34 18.91 5.17
CA LEU A 326 -1.13 18.95 4.35
C LEU A 326 -1.32 20.00 3.26
N ALA A 327 -0.55 21.10 3.36
CA ALA A 327 -0.49 22.12 2.32
C ALA A 327 0.40 21.65 1.16
N LEU A 328 -0.10 21.75 -0.07
CA LEU A 328 0.63 21.38 -1.27
C LEU A 328 1.01 22.62 -2.04
N THR A 329 2.28 22.70 -2.47
CA THR A 329 2.80 23.86 -3.19
C THR A 329 3.48 23.44 -4.49
N ILE A 330 3.38 24.31 -5.49
CA ILE A 330 4.14 24.20 -6.75
C ILE A 330 5.16 25.32 -6.84
N PRO A 331 6.35 25.08 -7.43
CA PRO A 331 7.34 26.13 -7.62
C PRO A 331 6.89 27.09 -8.72
N GLU A 332 6.97 28.40 -8.45
CA GLU A 332 6.79 29.46 -9.42
C GLU A 332 7.95 30.48 -9.33
N GLU A 333 8.09 31.36 -10.34
CA GLU A 333 9.16 32.35 -10.40
C GLU A 333 9.20 33.30 -9.18
N ASN A 334 8.03 33.62 -8.61
CA ASN A 334 7.89 34.53 -7.47
C ASN A 334 7.86 33.81 -6.11
N GLY A 335 8.21 32.52 -6.06
CA GLY A 335 8.16 31.67 -4.86
C GLY A 335 7.09 30.58 -4.95
N PRO A 336 7.02 29.66 -3.96
CA PRO A 336 6.09 28.55 -4.01
C PRO A 336 4.64 29.03 -3.92
N LYS A 337 3.81 28.60 -4.88
CA LYS A 337 2.37 28.83 -4.91
C LYS A 337 1.66 27.68 -4.24
N GLN A 338 0.79 27.96 -3.28
CA GLN A 338 -0.09 26.96 -2.69
C GLN A 338 -1.22 26.58 -3.66
N LEU A 339 -1.58 25.30 -3.72
CA LEU A 339 -2.77 24.84 -4.44
C LEU A 339 -4.02 25.26 -3.65
N GLU A 340 -5.03 25.78 -4.36
CA GLU A 340 -6.20 26.40 -3.72
C GLU A 340 -7.54 25.80 -4.14
N ASN A 341 -7.55 24.81 -5.03
CA ASN A 341 -8.81 24.20 -5.48
C ASN A 341 -8.65 22.71 -5.78
N ILE A 342 -8.23 21.96 -4.78
CA ILE A 342 -8.07 20.51 -4.89
C ILE A 342 -9.45 19.84 -4.81
N THR A 343 -9.84 19.18 -5.90
CA THR A 343 -11.15 18.52 -5.99
C THR A 343 -11.07 17.01 -5.90
N ALA A 344 -9.91 16.41 -6.17
CA ALA A 344 -9.68 14.98 -6.00
C ALA A 344 -8.24 14.71 -5.57
N GLY A 345 -8.06 13.68 -4.76
CA GLY A 345 -6.74 13.23 -4.34
C GLY A 345 -6.76 11.73 -4.01
N VAL A 346 -5.73 11.01 -4.43
CA VAL A 346 -5.52 9.59 -4.10
C VAL A 346 -4.06 9.35 -3.74
N ARG A 347 -3.78 8.27 -3.00
CA ARG A 347 -2.45 7.90 -2.53
C ARG A 347 -2.09 6.51 -3.03
N ASP A 348 -0.89 6.37 -3.56
CA ASP A 348 -0.39 5.05 -3.94
C ASP A 348 0.17 4.27 -2.74
N ARG A 349 0.55 3.01 -2.97
CA ARG A 349 1.11 2.14 -1.93
C ARG A 349 2.48 2.60 -1.41
N LEU A 350 3.17 3.47 -2.14
CA LEU A 350 4.45 4.05 -1.75
C LEU A 350 4.28 5.31 -0.91
N GLY A 351 3.05 5.83 -0.85
CA GLY A 351 2.72 7.05 -0.14
C GLY A 351 2.70 8.30 -1.01
N ASP A 352 3.04 8.20 -2.31
CA ASP A 352 2.94 9.34 -3.22
C ASP A 352 1.49 9.77 -3.41
N LEU A 353 1.28 11.07 -3.44
CA LEU A 353 -0.02 11.69 -3.56
C LEU A 353 -0.26 12.13 -5.01
N TYR A 354 -1.39 11.78 -5.57
CA TYR A 354 -1.86 12.22 -6.88
C TYR A 354 -3.07 13.11 -6.67
N VAL A 355 -2.96 14.35 -7.10
CA VAL A 355 -3.90 15.41 -6.75
C VAL A 355 -4.35 16.11 -8.01
N TYR A 356 -5.66 16.25 -8.22
CA TYR A 356 -6.20 17.12 -9.24
C TYR A 356 -6.57 18.47 -8.63
N ASP A 357 -5.94 19.51 -9.15
CA ASP A 357 -6.26 20.89 -8.83
C ASP A 357 -7.06 21.52 -9.97
N ASP A 358 -8.28 21.97 -9.67
CA ASP A 358 -9.15 22.55 -10.67
C ASP A 358 -8.72 23.97 -11.10
N GLY A 359 -7.92 24.66 -10.29
CA GLY A 359 -7.29 25.93 -10.67
C GLY A 359 -6.18 25.74 -11.70
N GLU A 360 -5.32 24.75 -11.49
CA GLU A 360 -4.22 24.38 -12.39
C GLU A 360 -4.68 23.53 -13.59
N LYS A 361 -5.88 22.95 -13.54
CA LYS A 361 -6.45 22.06 -14.58
C LYS A 361 -5.55 20.87 -14.91
N ARG A 362 -4.85 20.31 -13.91
CA ARG A 362 -3.92 19.19 -14.12
C ARG A 362 -3.81 18.28 -12.89
N ILE A 363 -3.36 17.07 -13.13
CA ILE A 363 -3.02 16.12 -12.08
C ILE A 363 -1.54 16.29 -11.73
N LEU A 364 -1.26 16.49 -10.45
CA LEU A 364 0.07 16.70 -9.88
C LEU A 364 0.42 15.52 -8.98
N ARG A 365 1.69 15.12 -9.02
CA ARG A 365 2.22 14.07 -8.13
C ARG A 365 3.17 14.69 -7.11
N PHE A 366 2.95 14.36 -5.85
CA PHE A 366 3.76 14.79 -4.71
C PHE A 366 4.31 13.58 -3.97
N ASP A 367 5.43 13.76 -3.27
CA ASP A 367 5.88 12.79 -2.28
C ASP A 367 4.99 12.82 -1.01
N PRO A 368 5.17 11.88 -0.05
CA PRO A 368 4.39 11.86 1.18
C PRO A 368 4.52 13.13 2.05
N GLN A 369 5.58 13.91 1.86
CA GLN A 369 5.84 15.17 2.57
C GLN A 369 5.26 16.38 1.85
N GLY A 370 4.59 16.20 0.71
CA GLY A 370 3.96 17.27 -0.06
C GLY A 370 4.92 18.03 -1.01
N LYS A 371 6.09 17.47 -1.33
CA LYS A 371 7.01 18.02 -2.31
C LYS A 371 6.63 17.53 -3.70
N LEU A 372 6.51 18.47 -4.66
CA LEU A 372 6.17 18.18 -6.05
C LEU A 372 7.22 17.25 -6.69
N LYS A 373 6.77 16.15 -7.26
CA LYS A 373 7.55 15.20 -8.08
C LYS A 373 7.34 15.41 -9.58
N GLY A 374 6.18 15.90 -9.99
CA GLY A 374 5.87 16.14 -11.39
C GLY A 374 4.38 16.32 -11.67
N SER A 375 4.04 16.46 -12.95
CA SER A 375 2.66 16.53 -13.43
C SER A 375 2.43 15.49 -14.52
N PHE A 376 1.20 15.05 -14.66
CA PHE A 376 0.81 14.14 -15.75
C PHE A 376 0.68 14.92 -17.05
N PRO A 377 1.42 14.55 -18.11
CA PRO A 377 1.55 15.35 -19.34
C PRO A 377 0.23 15.59 -20.08
N ASP A 378 -0.64 14.56 -20.11
CA ASP A 378 -1.90 14.58 -20.85
C ASP A 378 -3.10 15.10 -20.05
N SER A 379 -2.89 15.51 -18.80
CA SER A 379 -3.98 15.97 -17.93
C SER A 379 -4.28 17.46 -18.04
N SER A 380 -3.50 18.20 -18.83
CA SER A 380 -3.74 19.63 -19.03
C SER A 380 -5.07 19.89 -19.76
N GLN A 381 -5.96 20.68 -19.14
CA GLN A 381 -7.31 21.07 -19.61
C GLN A 381 -8.43 20.02 -19.46
N ARG A 382 -8.20 18.87 -18.80
CA ARG A 382 -9.27 17.91 -18.50
C ARG A 382 -9.84 18.19 -17.12
N GLN A 383 -11.16 18.26 -17.03
CA GLN A 383 -11.82 18.29 -15.73
C GLN A 383 -11.95 16.85 -15.23
N VAL A 384 -11.40 16.59 -14.04
CA VAL A 384 -11.46 15.29 -13.39
C VAL A 384 -12.67 15.23 -12.47
N LEU A 385 -13.51 14.26 -12.70
CA LEU A 385 -14.69 14.01 -11.86
C LEU A 385 -14.35 13.11 -10.68
N ARG A 386 -13.60 12.03 -10.94
CA ARG A 386 -13.17 11.06 -9.93
C ARG A 386 -11.78 10.51 -10.25
N MET A 387 -11.07 10.11 -9.22
CA MET A 387 -9.80 9.39 -9.31
C MET A 387 -9.81 8.22 -8.34
N ASP A 388 -9.17 7.13 -8.74
CA ASP A 388 -8.90 5.98 -7.88
C ASP A 388 -7.58 5.31 -8.30
N MET A 389 -7.03 4.42 -7.46
CA MET A 389 -5.80 3.70 -7.73
C MET A 389 -6.07 2.20 -7.89
N ASP A 390 -5.62 1.63 -8.99
CA ASP A 390 -5.67 0.18 -9.13
C ASP A 390 -4.59 -0.52 -8.28
N PRO A 391 -4.73 -1.82 -8.00
CA PRO A 391 -3.73 -2.57 -7.22
C PRO A 391 -2.34 -2.64 -7.86
N SER A 392 -2.20 -2.35 -9.15
CA SER A 392 -0.93 -2.26 -9.86
C SER A 392 -0.24 -0.90 -9.69
N GLY A 393 -0.95 0.07 -9.09
CA GLY A 393 -0.49 1.44 -8.88
C GLY A 393 -0.79 2.37 -10.06
N ASN A 394 -1.66 1.98 -10.98
CA ASN A 394 -2.13 2.89 -12.03
C ASN A 394 -3.18 3.83 -11.47
N LEU A 395 -3.11 5.09 -11.89
CA LEU A 395 -4.10 6.11 -11.60
C LEU A 395 -5.25 6.00 -12.60
N VAL A 396 -6.44 5.70 -12.13
CA VAL A 396 -7.67 5.64 -12.93
C VAL A 396 -8.46 6.91 -12.73
N VAL A 397 -8.80 7.58 -13.82
CA VAL A 397 -9.40 8.91 -13.86
C VAL A 397 -10.69 8.87 -14.66
N LEU A 398 -11.81 9.25 -14.04
CA LEU A 398 -13.06 9.55 -14.73
C LEU A 398 -13.07 11.03 -15.10
N GLU A 399 -13.12 11.31 -16.39
CA GLU A 399 -13.11 12.68 -16.95
C GLU A 399 -14.53 13.26 -17.04
N GLU A 400 -14.69 14.54 -16.72
CA GLU A 400 -16.01 15.16 -16.68
C GLU A 400 -16.59 15.40 -18.07
N LYS A 401 -15.78 15.85 -19.03
CA LYS A 401 -16.22 16.36 -20.33
C LYS A 401 -16.81 15.27 -21.23
N ASP A 402 -16.03 14.24 -21.51
CA ASP A 402 -16.40 13.15 -22.40
C ASP A 402 -16.89 11.91 -21.66
N ARG A 403 -16.80 11.93 -20.30
CA ARG A 403 -17.23 10.84 -19.43
C ARG A 403 -16.52 9.54 -19.75
N SER A 404 -15.28 9.63 -20.23
CA SER A 404 -14.38 8.49 -20.43
C SER A 404 -13.57 8.21 -19.18
N ILE A 405 -13.05 7.01 -19.07
CA ILE A 405 -12.13 6.61 -18.01
C ILE A 405 -10.75 6.37 -18.63
N THR A 406 -9.73 7.00 -18.11
CA THR A 406 -8.36 6.80 -18.56
C THR A 406 -7.49 6.33 -17.40
N ALA A 407 -6.70 5.27 -17.64
CA ALA A 407 -5.75 4.76 -16.67
C ALA A 407 -4.32 5.14 -17.09
N TYR A 408 -3.58 5.66 -16.12
CA TYR A 408 -2.19 6.09 -16.29
C TYR A 408 -1.28 5.27 -15.37
N SER A 409 -0.15 4.81 -15.92
CA SER A 409 0.92 4.24 -15.11
C SER A 409 1.49 5.26 -14.14
N PRO A 410 2.26 4.83 -13.12
CA PRO A 410 2.98 5.75 -12.23
C PRO A 410 3.93 6.72 -12.95
N THR A 411 4.32 6.41 -14.19
CA THR A 411 5.15 7.28 -15.05
C THR A 411 4.34 8.28 -15.86
N GLY A 412 3.01 8.22 -15.80
CA GLY A 412 2.11 9.08 -16.59
C GLY A 412 1.79 8.56 -18.00
N ALA A 413 2.28 7.37 -18.38
CA ALA A 413 1.91 6.74 -19.65
C ALA A 413 0.47 6.19 -19.58
N ARG A 414 -0.32 6.38 -20.63
CA ARG A 414 -1.66 5.79 -20.72
C ARG A 414 -1.56 4.27 -20.89
N VAL A 415 -2.14 3.52 -19.96
CA VAL A 415 -2.15 2.04 -19.93
C VAL A 415 -3.52 1.46 -20.20
N GLY A 416 -4.59 2.25 -20.06
CA GLY A 416 -5.96 1.83 -20.33
C GLY A 416 -6.87 2.99 -20.70
N HIS A 417 -7.95 2.67 -21.41
CA HIS A 417 -8.97 3.66 -21.76
C HIS A 417 -10.32 2.97 -21.95
N ILE A 418 -11.34 3.48 -21.29
CA ILE A 418 -12.73 3.03 -21.41
C ILE A 418 -13.54 4.22 -21.94
N GLU A 419 -14.02 4.08 -23.15
CA GLU A 419 -14.89 5.10 -23.75
C GLU A 419 -16.30 5.03 -23.16
N LYS A 420 -17.06 6.10 -23.29
CA LYS A 420 -18.47 6.15 -22.90
C LYS A 420 -19.31 5.08 -23.61
N ARG A 421 -18.89 4.64 -24.78
CA ARG A 421 -19.58 3.66 -25.60
C ARG A 421 -18.61 2.65 -26.22
N GLY A 422 -18.96 1.37 -26.11
CA GLY A 422 -18.28 0.27 -26.78
C GLY A 422 -19.23 -0.53 -27.69
N ALA A 423 -18.79 -1.69 -28.13
CA ALA A 423 -19.60 -2.57 -28.99
C ALA A 423 -20.83 -3.15 -28.26
N THR A 424 -20.72 -3.38 -26.96
CA THR A 424 -21.72 -4.10 -26.14
C THR A 424 -22.17 -3.31 -24.90
N TRP A 425 -21.65 -2.11 -24.68
CA TRP A 425 -22.04 -1.23 -23.57
C TRP A 425 -22.22 0.22 -24.04
N GLU A 426 -23.05 0.94 -23.34
CA GLU A 426 -23.20 2.38 -23.48
C GLU A 426 -23.50 2.98 -22.12
N PHE A 427 -22.79 4.03 -21.75
CA PHE A 427 -23.06 4.87 -20.60
C PHE A 427 -23.75 6.18 -21.05
N LYS A 428 -24.72 6.61 -20.28
CA LYS A 428 -25.40 7.89 -20.51
C LYS A 428 -24.80 9.00 -19.65
N LYS A 429 -24.62 8.71 -18.34
CA LYS A 429 -24.07 9.65 -17.37
C LYS A 429 -23.19 8.89 -16.36
N PRO A 430 -21.98 8.45 -16.74
CA PRO A 430 -21.04 7.90 -15.77
C PRO A 430 -20.67 8.98 -14.74
N VAL A 431 -20.76 8.63 -13.45
CA VAL A 431 -20.61 9.57 -12.32
C VAL A 431 -19.57 9.16 -11.31
N ASP A 432 -19.29 7.85 -11.18
CA ASP A 432 -18.28 7.36 -10.26
C ASP A 432 -17.58 6.10 -10.81
N VAL A 433 -16.40 5.86 -10.29
CA VAL A 433 -15.57 4.68 -10.59
C VAL A 433 -15.05 4.14 -9.27
N ALA A 434 -15.08 2.81 -9.13
CA ALA A 434 -14.46 2.10 -8.03
C ALA A 434 -13.64 0.93 -8.57
N ILE A 435 -12.60 0.53 -7.82
CA ILE A 435 -11.70 -0.54 -8.22
C ILE A 435 -11.58 -1.52 -7.06
N ASP A 436 -11.82 -2.79 -7.34
CA ASP A 436 -11.68 -3.82 -6.33
C ASP A 436 -10.22 -4.25 -6.09
N ALA A 437 -10.02 -5.08 -5.09
CA ALA A 437 -8.69 -5.59 -4.72
C ALA A 437 -8.03 -6.44 -5.82
N ALA A 438 -8.80 -6.96 -6.78
CA ALA A 438 -8.31 -7.70 -7.93
C ALA A 438 -7.95 -6.82 -9.12
N GLY A 439 -8.42 -5.57 -9.12
CA GLY A 439 -8.18 -4.58 -10.17
C GLY A 439 -9.31 -4.48 -11.19
N TYR A 440 -10.49 -5.07 -10.93
CA TYR A 440 -11.66 -4.84 -11.76
C TYR A 440 -12.19 -3.44 -11.54
N VAL A 441 -12.54 -2.78 -12.63
CA VAL A 441 -13.04 -1.40 -12.65
C VAL A 441 -14.55 -1.40 -12.82
N TYR A 442 -15.23 -0.78 -11.87
CA TYR A 442 -16.68 -0.63 -11.84
C TYR A 442 -17.05 0.80 -12.17
N VAL A 443 -17.82 1.00 -13.22
CA VAL A 443 -18.24 2.32 -13.71
C VAL A 443 -19.73 2.50 -13.46
N LEU A 444 -20.10 3.44 -12.61
CA LEU A 444 -21.49 3.72 -12.25
C LEU A 444 -22.13 4.73 -13.20
N ASP A 445 -23.23 4.34 -13.82
CA ASP A 445 -24.08 5.26 -14.60
C ASP A 445 -25.32 5.69 -13.79
N GLU A 446 -25.42 6.98 -13.52
CA GLU A 446 -26.55 7.55 -12.76
C GLU A 446 -27.88 7.42 -13.49
N ASP A 447 -27.93 7.78 -14.79
CA ASP A 447 -29.19 7.88 -15.54
C ASP A 447 -29.77 6.51 -15.86
N LEU A 448 -28.93 5.52 -16.07
CA LEU A 448 -29.35 4.15 -16.39
C LEU A 448 -29.40 3.25 -15.14
N ALA A 449 -28.89 3.73 -14.01
CA ALA A 449 -28.74 2.97 -12.76
C ALA A 449 -28.10 1.59 -13.01
N GLN A 450 -27.00 1.58 -13.74
CA GLN A 450 -26.26 0.38 -14.16
C GLN A 450 -24.78 0.49 -13.83
N LEU A 451 -24.09 -0.65 -13.80
CA LEU A 451 -22.64 -0.73 -13.64
C LEU A 451 -22.01 -1.45 -14.82
N GLY A 452 -21.04 -0.80 -15.48
CA GLY A 452 -20.12 -1.49 -16.37
C GLY A 452 -18.96 -2.06 -15.57
N VAL A 453 -18.61 -3.32 -15.81
CA VAL A 453 -17.47 -4.00 -15.19
C VAL A 453 -16.42 -4.27 -16.26
N PHE A 454 -15.18 -3.87 -15.95
CA PHE A 454 -14.02 -4.06 -16.81
C PHE A 454 -12.94 -4.82 -16.06
N ASP A 455 -12.18 -5.64 -16.76
CA ASP A 455 -11.10 -6.41 -16.17
C ASP A 455 -9.85 -5.54 -15.87
N PRO A 456 -8.83 -6.07 -15.20
CA PRO A 456 -7.61 -5.32 -14.89
C PRO A 456 -6.81 -4.86 -16.12
N SER A 457 -7.16 -5.33 -17.33
CA SER A 457 -6.62 -4.83 -18.60
C SER A 457 -7.54 -3.81 -19.28
N TYR A 458 -8.56 -3.34 -18.54
CA TYR A 458 -9.60 -2.39 -18.98
C TYR A 458 -10.45 -2.89 -20.13
N GLN A 459 -10.57 -4.22 -20.28
CA GLN A 459 -11.47 -4.85 -21.25
C GLN A 459 -12.86 -5.07 -20.63
N PHE A 460 -13.90 -4.90 -21.44
CA PHE A 460 -15.27 -5.08 -20.98
C PHE A 460 -15.55 -6.53 -20.57
N VAL A 461 -16.10 -6.70 -19.36
CA VAL A 461 -16.52 -8.01 -18.81
C VAL A 461 -18.03 -8.15 -18.91
N THR A 462 -18.77 -7.24 -18.29
CA THR A 462 -20.24 -7.34 -18.23
C THR A 462 -20.88 -5.99 -17.93
N LEU A 463 -22.16 -5.91 -18.20
CA LEU A 463 -23.01 -4.80 -17.82
C LEU A 463 -24.07 -5.29 -16.81
N LEU A 464 -23.94 -4.84 -15.57
CA LEU A 464 -24.93 -5.10 -14.52
C LEU A 464 -26.04 -4.09 -14.67
N SER A 465 -27.17 -4.54 -15.19
CA SER A 465 -28.35 -3.69 -15.37
C SER A 465 -28.99 -3.30 -14.04
N ARG A 466 -29.84 -2.30 -14.05
CA ARG A 466 -30.64 -1.90 -12.89
C ARG A 466 -31.36 -3.11 -12.24
N GLN A 467 -31.85 -4.04 -13.05
CA GLN A 467 -32.55 -5.23 -12.55
C GLN A 467 -31.57 -6.22 -11.88
N SER A 468 -30.35 -6.34 -12.40
CA SER A 468 -29.30 -7.18 -11.80
C SER A 468 -28.76 -6.60 -10.49
N LEU A 469 -28.98 -5.32 -10.26
CA LEU A 469 -28.55 -4.59 -9.04
C LEU A 469 -29.73 -4.45 -8.07
N GLY A 470 -29.90 -5.45 -7.20
CA GLY A 470 -30.93 -5.44 -6.15
C GLY A 470 -32.37 -5.47 -6.68
N GLY A 471 -32.65 -6.08 -7.84
CA GLY A 471 -34.00 -6.20 -8.39
C GLY A 471 -34.63 -4.89 -8.82
N GLY A 472 -33.84 -3.88 -9.18
CA GLY A 472 -34.32 -2.55 -9.60
C GLY A 472 -34.46 -1.54 -8.46
N THR A 473 -33.87 -1.81 -7.31
CA THR A 473 -33.94 -0.93 -6.11
C THR A 473 -33.26 0.43 -6.33
N LEU A 474 -32.22 0.48 -7.16
CA LEU A 474 -31.50 1.72 -7.46
C LEU A 474 -32.34 2.64 -8.36
N GLU A 475 -32.51 3.88 -7.94
CA GLU A 475 -33.30 4.88 -8.70
C GLU A 475 -32.44 6.05 -9.21
N LYS A 476 -31.55 6.58 -8.37
CA LYS A 476 -30.62 7.65 -8.70
C LYS A 476 -29.27 7.43 -7.97
N PRO A 477 -28.51 6.40 -8.37
CA PRO A 477 -27.23 6.13 -7.74
C PRO A 477 -26.19 7.16 -8.18
N ILE A 478 -25.45 7.75 -7.24
CA ILE A 478 -24.51 8.83 -7.54
C ILE A 478 -23.06 8.54 -7.13
N THR A 479 -22.85 7.58 -6.27
CA THR A 479 -21.50 7.14 -5.88
C THR A 479 -21.51 5.69 -5.44
N LEU A 480 -20.39 4.99 -5.69
CA LEU A 480 -20.20 3.60 -5.29
C LEU A 480 -18.82 3.39 -4.70
N ASP A 481 -18.68 2.29 -3.98
CA ASP A 481 -17.41 1.65 -3.71
C ASP A 481 -17.59 0.13 -3.60
N VAL A 482 -16.49 -0.62 -3.67
CA VAL A 482 -16.50 -2.08 -3.69
C VAL A 482 -15.54 -2.62 -2.62
N ASP A 483 -15.99 -3.59 -1.84
CA ASP A 483 -15.13 -4.21 -0.85
C ASP A 483 -14.33 -5.40 -1.42
N ARG A 484 -13.45 -5.99 -0.59
CA ARG A 484 -12.55 -7.09 -1.01
C ARG A 484 -13.28 -8.35 -1.46
N SER A 485 -14.51 -8.58 -0.99
CA SER A 485 -15.35 -9.71 -1.39
C SER A 485 -16.20 -9.42 -2.62
N GLY A 486 -16.09 -8.21 -3.19
CA GLY A 486 -16.88 -7.76 -4.34
C GLY A 486 -18.29 -7.33 -3.97
N ASP A 487 -18.58 -7.07 -2.69
CA ASP A 487 -19.84 -6.44 -2.30
C ASP A 487 -19.80 -4.97 -2.68
N LEU A 488 -20.88 -4.53 -3.35
CA LEU A 488 -21.02 -3.17 -3.83
C LEU A 488 -21.76 -2.33 -2.79
N TYR A 489 -21.25 -1.15 -2.51
CA TYR A 489 -21.91 -0.16 -1.69
C TYR A 489 -22.26 1.03 -2.58
N VAL A 490 -23.55 1.33 -2.69
CA VAL A 490 -24.04 2.38 -3.59
C VAL A 490 -24.89 3.35 -2.79
N TYR A 491 -24.61 4.64 -2.87
CA TYR A 491 -25.51 5.65 -2.35
C TYR A 491 -26.50 6.06 -3.44
N ASP A 492 -27.78 5.91 -3.12
CA ASP A 492 -28.88 6.34 -3.98
C ASP A 492 -29.48 7.64 -3.44
N ASP A 493 -29.35 8.71 -4.22
CA ASP A 493 -29.77 10.04 -3.83
C ASP A 493 -31.30 10.18 -3.75
N LYS A 494 -32.04 9.41 -4.57
CA LYS A 494 -33.49 9.43 -4.49
C LYS A 494 -34.03 8.64 -3.30
N ALA A 495 -33.42 7.49 -3.00
CA ALA A 495 -33.73 6.69 -1.83
C ALA A 495 -33.16 7.28 -0.53
N GLN A 496 -32.26 8.26 -0.60
CA GLN A 496 -31.54 8.84 0.54
C GLN A 496 -30.89 7.76 1.43
N SER A 497 -30.28 6.76 0.80
CA SER A 497 -29.79 5.57 1.48
C SER A 497 -28.53 5.01 0.84
N ILE A 498 -27.69 4.38 1.65
CA ILE A 498 -26.59 3.54 1.17
C ILE A 498 -27.11 2.11 1.11
N ILE A 499 -26.97 1.49 -0.04
CA ILE A 499 -27.44 0.14 -0.32
C ILE A 499 -26.22 -0.75 -0.48
N ARG A 500 -26.12 -1.82 0.33
CA ARG A 500 -25.14 -2.88 0.13
C ARG A 500 -25.75 -3.96 -0.74
N LEU A 501 -25.03 -4.34 -1.78
CA LEU A 501 -25.41 -5.38 -2.74
C LEU A 501 -24.37 -6.48 -2.66
N HIS A 502 -24.78 -7.73 -2.41
CA HIS A 502 -23.91 -8.89 -2.24
C HIS A 502 -24.32 -10.06 -3.12
#